data_d1b8342eca298fb9d9ca6aa8f96e1f58
#
_entry.id   d1b8342eca298fb9d9ca6aa8f96e1f58
#
_cell.length_a   1.000
_cell.length_b   1.000
_cell.length_c   1.000
_cell.angle_alpha   90.00
_cell.angle_beta   90.00
_cell.angle_gamma   90.00
#
_symmetry.space_group_name_H-M   'P 1'
#
loop_
_entity.id
_entity.type
_entity.pdbx_description
1 polymer ?
#
loop_
_entity_poly.entity_id
_entity_poly.type
_entity_poly.pdbx_seq_one_letter_code
_entity_poly.pdbx_strand_id
1 'polypeptide(L)'
;MSTQRTTRRDFLKTTSMAAAAGAVMPYWFQQPGLTLAEQAARSPNERLTVGCIGTGSRWGQDPFRVSNYGDFVALCDADANHLAAALKKTQGKQGTDREIATHEDYRKVLDRKDIDTVVIVTTDHWHSKIAIEAMQAGKDVYCEKPLTLTIHEGKQIIKVLEETKRVFQVGTQQRSEMGHRFLQAIAMIRDGRIGDVKKVTCDIGGSSDSGPIPVAEIPEGLNWDLWLGQAPMVDYRYAEGGHWGKTRCHYEFRWWYEYSGGKMTDWGAHHVDIAQWAIEQNGPGQGPTKVTPIMSEHPVPFENGMPTMDDRYNAATKFDVQVDFPNGVEMHIVSNSENGNGILFEGTKGRFHVSRGNMRGKPAEDLKDMPLPEGALEAVYGGPLAENHQANFVDCIKTRKKPVSDVWTHHKAMCTCHLANIAIRLDKTLEWDREKEMVTNDEQARNMQAREQRKGYEIDVSV
;
A
#
# COMPACT_ATOMS: atom_id res chain seq x y z
N MET A 1 52.67 -7.46 -17.40
CA MET A 1 51.36 -7.99 -16.96
C MET A 1 50.34 -7.58 -18.02
N SER A 2 49.89 -8.55 -18.80
CA SER A 2 49.01 -8.33 -19.97
C SER A 2 47.57 -8.32 -19.51
N THR A 3 46.87 -7.24 -19.70
CA THR A 3 45.43 -7.11 -19.51
C THR A 3 44.68 -7.74 -20.70
N GLN A 4 44.15 -8.96 -20.52
CA GLN A 4 43.23 -9.56 -21.49
C GLN A 4 41.94 -8.75 -21.54
N ARG A 5 41.64 -8.15 -22.69
CA ARG A 5 40.35 -7.59 -23.02
C ARG A 5 39.38 -8.74 -23.38
N THR A 6 38.37 -8.93 -22.55
CA THR A 6 37.24 -9.84 -22.86
C THR A 6 36.48 -9.31 -24.09
N THR A 7 36.26 -10.16 -25.09
CA THR A 7 35.57 -9.77 -26.33
C THR A 7 34.05 -10.00 -26.20
N ARG A 8 33.26 -9.25 -26.98
CA ARG A 8 31.80 -9.41 -27.08
C ARG A 8 31.34 -10.87 -27.30
N ARG A 9 32.19 -11.69 -27.86
CA ARG A 9 31.93 -13.11 -28.18
C ARG A 9 32.02 -14.00 -26.93
N ASP A 10 32.85 -13.64 -25.96
CA ASP A 10 33.00 -14.40 -24.70
C ASP A 10 31.84 -14.10 -23.74
N PHE A 11 31.27 -12.88 -23.80
CA PHE A 11 30.08 -12.50 -23.04
C PHE A 11 28.81 -13.27 -23.50
N LEU A 12 28.66 -13.51 -24.81
CA LEU A 12 27.53 -14.22 -25.37
C LEU A 12 27.55 -15.74 -25.14
N LYS A 13 28.70 -16.31 -24.80
CA LYS A 13 28.83 -17.74 -24.48
C LYS A 13 28.46 -18.10 -23.05
N THR A 14 28.48 -17.15 -22.13
CA THR A 14 28.13 -17.39 -20.71
C THR A 14 26.65 -17.25 -20.43
N THR A 15 25.85 -16.68 -21.33
CA THR A 15 24.40 -16.48 -21.17
C THR A 15 23.52 -17.62 -21.73
N SER A 16 24.10 -18.64 -22.36
CA SER A 16 23.33 -19.69 -23.03
C SER A 16 23.18 -21.01 -22.23
N MET A 17 23.46 -21.03 -20.92
CA MET A 17 23.38 -22.26 -20.10
C MET A 17 22.31 -22.24 -18.98
N ALA A 18 21.25 -21.46 -19.12
CA ALA A 18 20.14 -21.49 -18.15
C ALA A 18 18.77 -21.63 -18.84
N ALA A 19 18.60 -22.66 -19.64
CA ALA A 19 17.31 -22.98 -20.24
C ALA A 19 17.13 -24.51 -20.34
N ALA A 20 16.70 -25.14 -19.27
CA ALA A 20 16.06 -26.47 -19.30
C ALA A 20 15.37 -26.75 -17.95
N ALA A 21 14.15 -26.28 -17.75
CA ALA A 21 13.15 -26.94 -16.90
C ALA A 21 11.78 -26.57 -17.48
N GLY A 22 11.16 -27.52 -18.20
CA GLY A 22 9.87 -27.34 -18.83
C GLY A 22 8.75 -27.40 -17.78
N ALA A 23 8.20 -26.23 -17.45
CA ALA A 23 6.86 -26.08 -16.90
C ALA A 23 6.02 -25.33 -17.93
N VAL A 24 4.80 -25.80 -18.18
CA VAL A 24 3.84 -25.11 -19.06
C VAL A 24 3.42 -23.84 -18.35
N MET A 25 4.02 -22.73 -18.71
CA MET A 25 3.68 -21.40 -18.18
C MET A 25 2.42 -20.86 -18.87
N PRO A 26 1.53 -20.13 -18.16
CA PRO A 26 0.44 -19.40 -18.79
C PRO A 26 0.95 -18.52 -19.92
N TYR A 27 0.12 -18.28 -20.95
CA TYR A 27 0.58 -17.63 -22.20
C TYR A 27 1.19 -16.23 -22.01
N TRP A 28 0.86 -15.50 -20.94
CA TRP A 28 1.49 -14.23 -20.56
C TRP A 28 2.94 -14.37 -20.05
N PHE A 29 3.36 -15.57 -19.62
CA PHE A 29 4.77 -15.83 -19.30
C PHE A 29 5.67 -15.98 -20.52
N GLN A 30 5.11 -16.07 -21.72
CA GLN A 30 5.89 -16.30 -22.95
C GLN A 30 6.42 -15.00 -23.59
N GLN A 31 6.13 -13.83 -23.01
CA GLN A 31 6.66 -12.56 -23.49
C GLN A 31 7.32 -11.78 -22.34
N PRO A 32 8.60 -11.98 -22.08
CA PRO A 32 9.31 -11.23 -21.07
C PRO A 32 9.27 -9.73 -21.41
N GLY A 33 8.89 -8.90 -20.45
CA GLY A 33 9.23 -7.48 -20.47
C GLY A 33 10.74 -7.29 -20.60
N LEU A 34 11.21 -6.08 -20.74
CA LEU A 34 12.65 -5.80 -20.82
C LEU A 34 13.38 -6.52 -19.68
N THR A 35 14.41 -7.30 -20.04
CA THR A 35 15.22 -8.00 -19.05
C THR A 35 15.96 -6.98 -18.18
N LEU A 36 16.38 -7.39 -16.97
CA LEU A 36 17.22 -6.54 -16.11
C LEU A 36 18.48 -6.03 -16.84
N ALA A 37 19.03 -6.82 -17.77
CA ALA A 37 20.17 -6.42 -18.60
C ALA A 37 19.79 -5.34 -19.62
N GLU A 38 18.63 -5.41 -20.22
CA GLU A 38 18.12 -4.38 -21.14
C GLU A 38 17.76 -3.08 -20.43
N GLN A 39 17.20 -3.16 -19.21
CA GLN A 39 16.95 -1.98 -18.37
C GLN A 39 18.26 -1.32 -17.90
N ALA A 40 19.27 -2.12 -17.54
CA ALA A 40 20.60 -1.60 -17.17
C ALA A 40 21.38 -1.00 -18.34
N ALA A 41 21.02 -1.34 -19.58
CA ALA A 41 21.66 -0.80 -20.79
C ALA A 41 21.12 0.57 -21.22
N ARG A 42 20.02 1.05 -20.58
CA ARG A 42 19.49 2.39 -20.86
C ARG A 42 20.41 3.48 -20.31
N SER A 43 20.47 4.59 -21.01
CA SER A 43 21.18 5.77 -20.53
C SER A 43 20.57 6.27 -19.22
N PRO A 44 21.36 6.66 -18.20
CA PRO A 44 20.85 7.28 -16.99
C PRO A 44 19.99 8.54 -17.21
N ASN A 45 20.08 9.13 -18.41
CA ASN A 45 19.33 10.32 -18.81
C ASN A 45 18.01 9.99 -19.52
N GLU A 46 17.73 8.73 -19.83
CA GLU A 46 16.45 8.34 -20.41
C GLU A 46 15.35 8.40 -19.35
N ARG A 47 14.26 9.08 -19.71
CA ARG A 47 13.07 9.15 -18.87
C ARG A 47 12.37 7.80 -18.87
N LEU A 48 11.79 7.41 -17.73
CA LEU A 48 11.02 6.18 -17.61
C LEU A 48 9.75 6.27 -18.46
N THR A 49 9.36 5.16 -19.07
CA THR A 49 8.04 5.00 -19.67
C THR A 49 7.08 4.43 -18.65
N VAL A 50 5.98 5.13 -18.39
CA VAL A 50 5.08 4.88 -17.29
C VAL A 50 3.69 4.49 -17.79
N GLY A 51 3.16 3.37 -17.28
CA GLY A 51 1.74 3.04 -17.37
C GLY A 51 1.04 3.44 -16.08
N CYS A 52 -0.17 4.00 -16.18
CA CYS A 52 -1.00 4.27 -15.01
C CYS A 52 -2.26 3.41 -15.03
N ILE A 53 -2.58 2.80 -13.88
CA ILE A 53 -3.77 1.95 -13.70
C ILE A 53 -4.54 2.48 -12.50
N GLY A 54 -5.77 2.95 -12.75
CA GLY A 54 -6.57 3.73 -11.81
C GLY A 54 -6.26 5.22 -11.90
N THR A 55 -7.21 6.01 -12.41
CA THR A 55 -7.04 7.44 -12.70
C THR A 55 -8.05 8.32 -11.96
N GLY A 56 -8.61 7.80 -10.87
CA GLY A 56 -9.55 8.52 -10.01
C GLY A 56 -8.90 9.69 -9.25
N SER A 57 -9.60 10.22 -8.25
CA SER A 57 -9.23 11.46 -7.55
C SER A 57 -7.83 11.43 -6.92
N ARG A 58 -7.39 10.27 -6.40
CA ARG A 58 -6.06 10.13 -5.76
C ARG A 58 -4.91 10.22 -6.76
N TRP A 59 -5.08 9.68 -7.96
CA TRP A 59 -4.05 9.69 -9.01
C TRP A 59 -3.51 11.09 -9.31
N GLY A 60 -4.39 12.06 -9.36
CA GLY A 60 -4.05 13.45 -9.69
C GLY A 60 -3.20 14.19 -8.64
N GLN A 61 -2.86 13.56 -7.54
CA GLN A 61 -2.09 14.09 -6.41
C GLN A 61 -0.64 13.59 -6.44
N ASP A 62 -0.15 13.02 -5.32
CA ASP A 62 1.25 12.58 -5.22
C ASP A 62 1.67 11.53 -6.27
N PRO A 63 0.84 10.52 -6.64
CA PRO A 63 1.22 9.55 -7.67
C PRO A 63 1.53 10.19 -9.03
N PHE A 64 0.83 11.27 -9.38
CA PHE A 64 1.05 12.00 -10.62
C PHE A 64 2.45 12.64 -10.72
N ARG A 65 3.13 12.89 -9.58
CA ARG A 65 4.48 13.48 -9.55
C ARG A 65 5.53 12.60 -10.24
N VAL A 66 5.25 11.31 -10.48
CA VAL A 66 6.16 10.47 -11.28
C VAL A 66 6.38 11.06 -12.68
N SER A 67 5.43 11.87 -13.19
CA SER A 67 5.56 12.62 -14.45
C SER A 67 6.73 13.60 -14.48
N ASN A 68 7.30 13.96 -13.34
CA ASN A 68 8.52 14.77 -13.30
C ASN A 68 9.76 13.96 -13.73
N TYR A 69 9.73 12.63 -13.61
CA TYR A 69 10.86 11.72 -13.83
C TYR A 69 10.65 10.76 -15.00
N GLY A 70 9.40 10.56 -15.42
CA GLY A 70 9.02 9.67 -16.52
C GLY A 70 7.88 10.26 -17.36
N ASP A 71 7.52 9.56 -18.41
CA ASP A 71 6.45 9.94 -19.32
C ASP A 71 5.33 8.90 -19.28
N PHE A 72 4.12 9.33 -19.01
CA PHE A 72 2.94 8.47 -19.15
C PHE A 72 2.69 8.18 -20.63
N VAL A 73 2.71 6.90 -21.00
CA VAL A 73 2.44 6.41 -22.36
C VAL A 73 1.17 5.57 -22.45
N ALA A 74 0.60 5.20 -21.30
CA ALA A 74 -0.69 4.53 -21.19
C ALA A 74 -1.42 4.89 -19.93
N LEU A 75 -2.73 5.06 -20.01
CA LEU A 75 -3.64 5.28 -18.88
C LEU A 75 -4.75 4.23 -18.94
N CYS A 76 -5.17 3.75 -17.76
CA CYS A 76 -6.23 2.75 -17.64
C CYS A 76 -7.17 3.08 -16.49
N ASP A 77 -8.47 2.98 -16.72
CA ASP A 77 -9.50 3.05 -15.68
C ASP A 77 -10.77 2.31 -16.16
N ALA A 78 -11.48 1.68 -15.24
CA ALA A 78 -12.78 1.08 -15.52
C ALA A 78 -13.92 2.13 -15.69
N ASP A 79 -13.62 3.40 -15.40
CA ASP A 79 -14.52 4.54 -15.64
C ASP A 79 -13.95 5.45 -16.73
N ALA A 80 -14.66 5.49 -17.85
CA ALA A 80 -14.29 6.29 -19.03
C ALA A 80 -14.22 7.80 -18.73
N ASN A 81 -15.00 8.30 -17.76
CA ASN A 81 -14.98 9.71 -17.37
C ASN A 81 -13.69 10.06 -16.61
N HIS A 82 -13.27 9.18 -15.69
CA HIS A 82 -11.96 9.32 -15.01
C HIS A 82 -10.83 9.26 -16.04
N LEU A 83 -10.89 8.33 -16.96
CA LEU A 83 -9.88 8.14 -18.00
C LEU A 83 -9.74 9.37 -18.89
N ALA A 84 -10.86 9.95 -19.35
CA ALA A 84 -10.87 11.16 -20.17
C ALA A 84 -10.28 12.37 -19.42
N ALA A 85 -10.64 12.56 -18.15
CA ALA A 85 -10.10 13.63 -17.31
C ALA A 85 -8.58 13.46 -17.11
N ALA A 86 -8.12 12.24 -16.89
CA ALA A 86 -6.71 11.91 -16.73
C ALA A 86 -5.91 12.15 -18.01
N LEU A 87 -6.44 11.76 -19.17
CA LEU A 87 -5.81 12.02 -20.45
C LEU A 87 -5.58 13.52 -20.67
N LYS A 88 -6.62 14.34 -20.46
CA LYS A 88 -6.53 15.80 -20.56
C LYS A 88 -5.46 16.38 -19.63
N LYS A 89 -5.43 15.91 -18.36
CA LYS A 89 -4.42 16.35 -17.38
C LYS A 89 -3.01 15.98 -17.81
N THR A 90 -2.82 14.76 -18.31
CA THR A 90 -1.51 14.26 -18.74
C THR A 90 -1.01 15.02 -19.96
N GLN A 91 -1.87 15.25 -20.95
CA GLN A 91 -1.56 16.06 -22.13
C GLN A 91 -1.21 17.50 -21.75
N GLY A 92 -1.90 18.08 -20.77
CA GLY A 92 -1.55 19.41 -20.23
C GLY A 92 -0.16 19.47 -19.61
N LYS A 93 0.37 18.35 -19.10
CA LYS A 93 1.73 18.26 -18.50
C LYS A 93 2.81 17.88 -19.52
N GLN A 94 2.52 16.95 -20.41
CA GLN A 94 3.51 16.34 -21.32
C GLN A 94 3.46 16.90 -22.76
N GLY A 95 2.45 17.71 -23.11
CA GLY A 95 2.15 18.17 -24.45
C GLY A 95 1.16 17.23 -25.17
N THR A 96 0.47 17.78 -26.16
CA THR A 96 -0.54 17.06 -26.97
C THR A 96 0.08 16.23 -28.09
N ASP A 97 1.34 16.48 -28.44
CA ASP A 97 2.06 15.82 -29.53
C ASP A 97 2.48 14.38 -29.18
N ARG A 98 2.39 14.02 -27.91
CA ARG A 98 2.68 12.66 -27.46
C ARG A 98 1.41 11.82 -27.44
N GLU A 99 1.45 10.72 -28.15
CA GLU A 99 0.39 9.73 -28.11
C GLU A 99 0.37 9.04 -26.73
N ILE A 100 -0.78 9.10 -26.05
CA ILE A 100 -1.04 8.43 -24.79
C ILE A 100 -2.19 7.46 -25.02
N ALA A 101 -1.89 6.16 -24.97
CA ALA A 101 -2.91 5.13 -25.14
C ALA A 101 -3.86 5.12 -23.92
N THR A 102 -5.14 4.88 -24.18
CA THR A 102 -6.16 4.76 -23.12
C THR A 102 -6.81 3.38 -23.18
N HIS A 103 -6.99 2.74 -22.02
CA HIS A 103 -7.52 1.39 -21.92
C HIS A 103 -8.51 1.29 -20.79
N GLU A 104 -9.56 0.51 -20.95
CA GLU A 104 -10.47 0.11 -19.88
C GLU A 104 -9.86 -1.04 -19.06
N ASP A 105 -9.24 -2.01 -19.74
CA ASP A 105 -8.63 -3.20 -19.15
C ASP A 105 -7.13 -3.00 -18.92
N TYR A 106 -6.69 -3.08 -17.66
CA TYR A 106 -5.30 -2.90 -17.24
C TYR A 106 -4.32 -3.88 -17.89
N ARG A 107 -4.78 -5.07 -18.29
CA ARG A 107 -3.95 -6.08 -18.97
C ARG A 107 -3.35 -5.54 -20.25
N LYS A 108 -4.06 -4.63 -20.95
CA LYS A 108 -3.55 -3.95 -22.14
C LYS A 108 -2.36 -3.02 -21.85
N VAL A 109 -2.30 -2.47 -20.62
CA VAL A 109 -1.12 -1.70 -20.16
C VAL A 109 0.04 -2.65 -19.86
N LEU A 110 -0.23 -3.79 -19.22
CA LEU A 110 0.81 -4.77 -18.86
C LEU A 110 1.40 -5.49 -20.09
N ASP A 111 0.60 -5.71 -21.13
CA ASP A 111 1.05 -6.33 -22.40
C ASP A 111 2.09 -5.49 -23.15
N ARG A 112 2.16 -4.17 -22.89
CA ARG A 112 3.08 -3.25 -23.56
C ARG A 112 4.51 -3.45 -23.07
N LYS A 113 5.42 -3.78 -23.99
CA LYS A 113 6.84 -4.03 -23.68
C LYS A 113 7.65 -2.74 -23.51
N ASP A 114 7.17 -1.65 -24.05
CA ASP A 114 7.80 -0.32 -23.94
C ASP A 114 7.53 0.38 -22.61
N ILE A 115 6.70 -0.18 -21.73
CA ILE A 115 6.46 0.34 -20.36
C ILE A 115 7.46 -0.25 -19.39
N ASP A 116 8.21 0.62 -18.69
CA ASP A 116 9.19 0.24 -17.67
C ASP A 116 8.55 -0.01 -16.31
N THR A 117 7.62 0.85 -15.95
CA THR A 117 7.01 0.86 -14.62
C THR A 117 5.52 1.19 -14.68
N VAL A 118 4.79 0.70 -13.70
CA VAL A 118 3.37 1.05 -13.53
C VAL A 118 3.11 1.76 -12.21
N VAL A 119 2.18 2.71 -12.26
CA VAL A 119 1.63 3.42 -11.11
C VAL A 119 0.20 2.95 -10.90
N ILE A 120 -0.04 2.22 -9.82
CA ILE A 120 -1.33 1.61 -9.49
C ILE A 120 -2.02 2.46 -8.43
N VAL A 121 -3.19 3.02 -8.78
CA VAL A 121 -3.98 3.92 -7.94
C VAL A 121 -5.47 3.54 -8.00
N THR A 122 -5.72 2.27 -8.02
CA THR A 122 -7.06 1.69 -8.02
C THR A 122 -7.70 1.70 -6.64
N THR A 123 -8.84 1.05 -6.49
CA THR A 123 -9.42 0.69 -5.20
C THR A 123 -8.62 -0.44 -4.55
N ASP A 124 -8.67 -0.55 -3.21
CA ASP A 124 -7.77 -1.42 -2.43
C ASP A 124 -7.83 -2.89 -2.87
N HIS A 125 -9.02 -3.40 -3.18
CA HIS A 125 -9.22 -4.80 -3.56
C HIS A 125 -8.58 -5.20 -4.90
N TRP A 126 -8.17 -4.22 -5.71
CA TRP A 126 -7.45 -4.45 -6.96
C TRP A 126 -5.93 -4.40 -6.83
N HIS A 127 -5.40 -3.77 -5.76
CA HIS A 127 -3.97 -3.52 -5.62
C HIS A 127 -3.14 -4.79 -5.80
N SER A 128 -3.52 -5.87 -5.12
CA SER A 128 -2.74 -7.12 -5.08
C SER A 128 -2.65 -7.79 -6.44
N LYS A 129 -3.79 -8.00 -7.11
CA LYS A 129 -3.82 -8.69 -8.40
C LYS A 129 -3.03 -7.94 -9.47
N ILE A 130 -3.30 -6.64 -9.60
CA ILE A 130 -2.63 -5.81 -10.62
C ILE A 130 -1.12 -5.73 -10.33
N ALA A 131 -0.71 -5.57 -9.07
CA ALA A 131 0.70 -5.50 -8.71
C ALA A 131 1.44 -6.81 -8.99
N ILE A 132 0.83 -7.95 -8.67
CA ILE A 132 1.37 -9.29 -8.95
C ILE A 132 1.57 -9.47 -10.46
N GLU A 133 0.53 -9.24 -11.25
CA GLU A 133 0.58 -9.40 -12.72
C GLU A 133 1.55 -8.39 -13.36
N ALA A 134 1.66 -7.17 -12.82
CA ALA A 134 2.64 -6.20 -13.29
C ALA A 134 4.08 -6.67 -13.07
N MET A 135 4.41 -7.19 -11.88
CA MET A 135 5.73 -7.75 -11.61
C MET A 135 6.05 -8.96 -12.49
N GLN A 136 5.07 -9.85 -12.71
CA GLN A 136 5.19 -10.99 -13.61
C GLN A 136 5.38 -10.55 -15.07
N ALA A 137 4.75 -9.45 -15.48
CA ALA A 137 4.96 -8.81 -16.79
C ALA A 137 6.29 -8.04 -16.88
N GLY A 138 7.14 -8.09 -15.85
CA GLY A 138 8.46 -7.47 -15.83
C GLY A 138 8.46 -5.98 -15.52
N LYS A 139 7.38 -5.40 -14.96
CA LYS A 139 7.31 -3.99 -14.62
C LYS A 139 7.76 -3.75 -13.18
N ASP A 140 8.42 -2.63 -12.95
CA ASP A 140 8.59 -2.09 -11.60
C ASP A 140 7.26 -1.43 -11.18
N VAL A 141 6.96 -1.40 -9.87
CA VAL A 141 5.62 -1.07 -9.38
C VAL A 141 5.67 0.04 -8.32
N TYR A 142 4.89 1.09 -8.54
CA TYR A 142 4.39 1.94 -7.47
C TYR A 142 2.91 1.60 -7.24
N CYS A 143 2.54 1.27 -6.01
CA CYS A 143 1.15 0.99 -5.68
C CYS A 143 0.70 1.83 -4.49
N GLU A 144 -0.46 2.49 -4.59
CA GLU A 144 -1.02 3.21 -3.46
C GLU A 144 -1.33 2.27 -2.29
N LYS A 145 -1.37 2.85 -1.10
CA LYS A 145 -1.78 2.18 0.15
C LYS A 145 -3.33 2.12 0.25
N PRO A 146 -3.88 1.21 1.05
CA PRO A 146 -3.25 0.07 1.71
C PRO A 146 -2.81 -0.97 0.70
N LEU A 147 -1.69 -1.65 0.94
CA LEU A 147 -1.14 -2.54 -0.08
C LEU A 147 -2.07 -3.69 -0.42
N THR A 148 -2.79 -4.23 0.60
CA THR A 148 -3.67 -5.39 0.39
C THR A 148 -5.01 -5.24 1.09
N LEU A 149 -5.98 -6.06 0.66
CA LEU A 149 -7.27 -6.23 1.34
C LEU A 149 -7.22 -7.35 2.38
N THR A 150 -6.29 -8.30 2.25
CA THR A 150 -6.10 -9.42 3.17
C THR A 150 -4.63 -9.69 3.47
N ILE A 151 -4.36 -10.40 4.58
CA ILE A 151 -3.00 -10.85 4.94
C ILE A 151 -2.44 -11.80 3.88
N HIS A 152 -3.27 -12.72 3.38
CA HIS A 152 -2.88 -13.69 2.36
C HIS A 152 -2.38 -13.03 1.07
N GLU A 153 -3.08 -11.99 0.60
CA GLU A 153 -2.66 -11.20 -0.56
C GLU A 153 -1.27 -10.57 -0.38
N GLY A 154 -0.94 -10.12 0.83
CA GLY A 154 0.39 -9.58 1.14
C GLY A 154 1.49 -10.63 1.00
N LYS A 155 1.25 -11.86 1.44
CA LYS A 155 2.18 -12.98 1.25
C LYS A 155 2.38 -13.30 -0.25
N GLN A 156 1.30 -13.28 -1.04
CA GLN A 156 1.37 -13.50 -2.49
C GLN A 156 2.22 -12.43 -3.19
N ILE A 157 2.06 -11.16 -2.83
CA ILE A 157 2.89 -10.06 -3.36
C ILE A 157 4.36 -10.26 -3.00
N ILE A 158 4.67 -10.58 -1.73
CA ILE A 158 6.05 -10.80 -1.27
C ILE A 158 6.70 -11.91 -2.07
N LYS A 159 6.02 -13.04 -2.23
CA LYS A 159 6.52 -14.17 -3.01
C LYS A 159 6.87 -13.78 -4.45
N VAL A 160 5.95 -13.13 -5.16
CA VAL A 160 6.17 -12.71 -6.55
C VAL A 160 7.26 -11.64 -6.65
N LEU A 161 7.34 -10.73 -5.68
CA LEU A 161 8.42 -9.74 -5.62
C LEU A 161 9.79 -10.41 -5.45
N GLU A 162 9.89 -11.44 -4.61
CA GLU A 162 11.12 -12.21 -4.42
C GLU A 162 11.52 -13.04 -5.65
N GLU A 163 10.54 -13.56 -6.38
CA GLU A 163 10.78 -14.30 -7.62
C GLU A 163 11.21 -13.39 -8.77
N THR A 164 10.53 -12.26 -8.95
CA THR A 164 10.74 -11.36 -10.09
C THR A 164 11.84 -10.34 -9.89
N LYS A 165 12.25 -10.06 -8.64
CA LYS A 165 13.27 -9.06 -8.28
C LYS A 165 12.94 -7.65 -8.82
N ARG A 166 11.64 -7.32 -8.96
CA ARG A 166 11.23 -5.99 -9.36
C ARG A 166 11.41 -4.98 -8.22
N VAL A 167 11.44 -3.71 -8.54
CA VAL A 167 11.36 -2.65 -7.53
C VAL A 167 9.90 -2.37 -7.25
N PHE A 168 9.53 -2.40 -5.97
CA PHE A 168 8.16 -2.14 -5.55
C PHE A 168 8.16 -1.10 -4.42
N GLN A 169 7.50 0.03 -4.64
CA GLN A 169 7.27 1.05 -3.60
C GLN A 169 5.79 1.18 -3.28
N VAL A 170 5.48 1.19 -2.00
CA VAL A 170 4.13 1.45 -1.49
C VAL A 170 3.90 2.94 -1.27
N GLY A 171 2.69 3.44 -1.54
CA GLY A 171 2.30 4.84 -1.41
C GLY A 171 2.16 5.34 0.04
N THR A 172 3.11 5.03 0.93
CA THR A 172 3.13 5.52 2.32
C THR A 172 4.03 6.75 2.45
N GLN A 173 3.58 7.87 1.91
CA GLN A 173 4.37 9.11 1.78
C GLN A 173 4.85 9.68 3.13
N GLN A 174 4.24 9.28 4.26
CA GLN A 174 4.71 9.69 5.61
C GLN A 174 6.14 9.25 5.90
N ARG A 175 6.64 8.21 5.21
CA ARG A 175 8.02 7.75 5.37
C ARG A 175 9.08 8.66 4.74
N SER A 176 8.68 9.66 3.92
CA SER A 176 9.62 10.50 3.16
C SER A 176 9.21 11.96 3.02
N GLU A 177 7.97 12.29 3.31
CA GLU A 177 7.41 13.65 3.11
C GLU A 177 6.96 14.30 4.43
N MET A 178 6.01 15.23 4.36
CA MET A 178 5.43 15.94 5.51
C MET A 178 6.49 16.71 6.34
N GLY A 179 7.53 17.25 5.67
CA GLY A 179 8.63 17.92 6.32
C GLY A 179 9.48 16.98 7.20
N HIS A 180 9.53 15.70 6.84
CA HIS A 180 10.24 14.62 7.55
C HIS A 180 9.86 14.46 9.02
N ARG A 181 8.69 14.96 9.47
CA ARG A 181 8.28 14.91 10.89
C ARG A 181 8.24 13.51 11.46
N PHE A 182 7.80 12.53 10.65
CA PHE A 182 7.75 11.13 11.10
C PHE A 182 9.15 10.51 11.20
N LEU A 183 10.08 10.88 10.32
CA LEU A 183 11.48 10.50 10.45
C LEU A 183 12.12 11.14 11.70
N GLN A 184 11.83 12.43 11.95
CA GLN A 184 12.27 13.11 13.18
C GLN A 184 11.72 12.42 14.42
N ALA A 185 10.44 12.02 14.44
CA ALA A 185 9.82 11.30 15.53
C ALA A 185 10.55 9.97 15.81
N ILE A 186 10.84 9.18 14.77
CA ILE A 186 11.59 7.93 14.92
C ILE A 186 13.03 8.19 15.38
N ALA A 187 13.70 9.20 14.81
CA ALA A 187 15.06 9.57 15.21
C ALA A 187 15.11 10.00 16.68
N MET A 188 14.13 10.76 17.19
CA MET A 188 14.02 11.13 18.61
C MET A 188 13.89 9.91 19.52
N ILE A 189 13.10 8.91 19.12
CA ILE A 189 12.94 7.65 19.88
C ILE A 189 14.27 6.90 19.91
N ARG A 190 14.95 6.75 18.78
CA ARG A 190 16.26 6.08 18.66
C ARG A 190 17.36 6.82 19.42
N ASP A 191 17.30 8.14 19.50
CA ASP A 191 18.20 8.99 20.31
C ASP A 191 17.87 8.97 21.82
N GLY A 192 16.84 8.18 22.23
CA GLY A 192 16.48 7.97 23.64
C GLY A 192 15.79 9.16 24.33
N ARG A 193 15.24 10.12 23.56
CA ARG A 193 14.60 11.36 24.08
C ARG A 193 13.42 11.09 25.00
N ILE A 194 12.74 9.97 24.85
CA ILE A 194 11.63 9.55 25.70
C ILE A 194 11.94 8.30 26.51
N GLY A 195 13.18 7.81 26.49
CA GLY A 195 13.56 6.53 27.09
C GLY A 195 12.93 5.36 26.35
N ASP A 196 12.67 4.24 27.06
CA ASP A 196 12.00 3.07 26.47
C ASP A 196 10.54 3.40 26.18
N VAL A 197 10.08 3.18 24.95
CA VAL A 197 8.68 3.31 24.58
C VAL A 197 7.87 2.24 25.32
N LYS A 198 6.77 2.63 25.97
CA LYS A 198 5.87 1.74 26.69
C LYS A 198 4.50 1.68 26.06
N LYS A 199 4.01 2.83 25.57
CA LYS A 199 2.69 2.91 24.96
C LYS A 199 2.73 3.76 23.69
N VAL A 200 1.93 3.35 22.71
CA VAL A 200 1.70 4.11 21.48
C VAL A 200 0.20 4.22 21.24
N THR A 201 -0.29 5.41 20.91
CA THR A 201 -1.69 5.60 20.50
C THR A 201 -1.72 6.14 19.08
N CYS A 202 -2.29 5.35 18.17
CA CYS A 202 -2.54 5.73 16.76
C CYS A 202 -4.01 6.19 16.62
N ASP A 203 -4.25 7.49 16.57
CA ASP A 203 -5.57 8.03 16.27
C ASP A 203 -5.73 8.16 14.76
N ILE A 204 -6.58 7.32 14.20
CA ILE A 204 -6.79 7.18 12.74
C ILE A 204 -8.16 7.67 12.27
N GLY A 205 -9.02 8.11 13.18
CA GLY A 205 -10.40 8.46 12.90
C GLY A 205 -11.31 7.26 12.69
N GLY A 206 -12.61 7.47 12.75
CA GLY A 206 -13.63 6.46 12.45
C GLY A 206 -14.10 6.49 11.01
N SER A 207 -14.67 5.37 10.53
CA SER A 207 -15.28 5.30 9.20
C SER A 207 -16.61 6.08 9.16
N SER A 208 -17.06 6.41 7.95
CA SER A 208 -18.36 7.08 7.75
C SER A 208 -19.53 6.11 7.88
N ASP A 209 -20.68 6.64 8.25
CA ASP A 209 -22.00 5.98 8.13
C ASP A 209 -22.78 6.62 6.98
N SER A 210 -23.60 5.83 6.29
CA SER A 210 -24.41 6.32 5.17
C SER A 210 -25.91 6.25 5.42
N GLY A 211 -26.37 5.38 6.31
CA GLY A 211 -27.75 4.87 6.26
C GLY A 211 -28.00 4.04 4.98
N PRO A 212 -29.26 3.62 4.71
CA PRO A 212 -29.61 2.83 3.53
C PRO A 212 -29.33 3.57 2.22
N ILE A 213 -28.73 2.88 1.26
CA ILE A 213 -28.41 3.40 -0.09
C ILE A 213 -29.22 2.58 -1.10
N PRO A 214 -30.15 3.15 -1.85
CA PRO A 214 -30.97 2.41 -2.82
C PRO A 214 -30.13 1.86 -3.97
N VAL A 215 -30.61 0.80 -4.60
CA VAL A 215 -30.11 0.34 -5.89
C VAL A 215 -30.35 1.44 -6.93
N ALA A 216 -29.38 1.64 -7.79
CA ALA A 216 -29.41 2.65 -8.84
C ALA A 216 -28.84 2.08 -10.15
N GLU A 217 -29.11 2.76 -11.26
CA GLU A 217 -28.50 2.42 -12.54
C GLU A 217 -26.98 2.67 -12.50
N ILE A 218 -26.24 1.80 -13.17
CA ILE A 218 -24.80 1.96 -13.32
C ILE A 218 -24.53 3.23 -14.16
N PRO A 219 -23.69 4.16 -13.68
CA PRO A 219 -23.38 5.37 -14.46
C PRO A 219 -22.83 5.03 -15.85
N GLU A 220 -23.19 5.84 -16.84
CA GLU A 220 -22.66 5.72 -18.19
C GLU A 220 -21.12 5.87 -18.17
N GLY A 221 -20.45 4.95 -18.84
CA GLY A 221 -18.98 4.90 -18.90
C GLY A 221 -18.32 4.12 -17.76
N LEU A 222 -19.05 3.64 -16.77
CA LEU A 222 -18.50 2.77 -15.71
C LEU A 222 -18.70 1.29 -16.06
N ASN A 223 -17.62 0.56 -16.26
CA ASN A 223 -17.63 -0.90 -16.33
C ASN A 223 -17.70 -1.49 -14.92
N TRP A 224 -18.95 -1.74 -14.45
CA TRP A 224 -19.18 -2.20 -13.09
C TRP A 224 -18.64 -3.61 -12.81
N ASP A 225 -18.68 -4.51 -13.80
CA ASP A 225 -18.08 -5.85 -13.69
C ASP A 225 -16.57 -5.80 -13.46
N LEU A 226 -15.88 -5.02 -14.27
CA LEU A 226 -14.44 -4.82 -14.14
C LEU A 226 -14.09 -4.04 -12.87
N TRP A 227 -14.92 -3.06 -12.47
CA TRP A 227 -14.70 -2.33 -11.23
C TRP A 227 -14.78 -3.25 -10.00
N LEU A 228 -15.77 -4.15 -9.96
CA LEU A 228 -15.92 -5.14 -8.88
C LEU A 228 -14.78 -6.16 -8.83
N GLY A 229 -14.29 -6.60 -9.98
CA GLY A 229 -13.14 -7.52 -10.05
C GLY A 229 -13.31 -8.75 -9.18
N GLN A 230 -12.43 -8.94 -8.21
CA GLN A 230 -12.42 -10.09 -7.28
C GLN A 230 -13.58 -10.05 -6.26
N ALA A 231 -14.19 -8.89 -6.03
CA ALA A 231 -15.30 -8.75 -5.09
C ALA A 231 -16.57 -9.43 -5.62
N PRO A 232 -17.52 -9.82 -4.75
CA PRO A 232 -18.77 -10.40 -5.18
C PRO A 232 -19.53 -9.51 -6.18
N MET A 233 -20.28 -10.14 -7.09
CA MET A 233 -21.18 -9.42 -7.98
C MET A 233 -22.37 -8.91 -7.17
N VAL A 234 -22.56 -7.60 -7.13
CA VAL A 234 -23.61 -6.90 -6.40
C VAL A 234 -24.17 -5.75 -7.22
N ASP A 235 -25.39 -5.33 -6.90
CA ASP A 235 -26.01 -4.16 -7.52
C ASP A 235 -25.23 -2.87 -7.22
N TYR A 236 -25.19 -1.99 -8.21
CA TYR A 236 -24.72 -0.63 -8.00
C TYR A 236 -25.71 0.14 -7.12
N ARG A 237 -25.20 0.91 -6.16
CA ARG A 237 -26.00 1.69 -5.23
C ARG A 237 -25.55 3.13 -5.23
N TYR A 238 -26.52 4.04 -5.21
CA TYR A 238 -26.24 5.48 -5.15
C TYR A 238 -27.35 6.24 -4.45
N ALA A 239 -26.98 7.21 -3.64
CA ALA A 239 -27.85 8.26 -3.11
C ALA A 239 -27.07 9.59 -3.09
N GLU A 240 -27.80 10.67 -3.22
CA GLU A 240 -27.20 12.00 -3.04
C GLU A 240 -26.75 12.22 -1.60
N GLY A 241 -25.74 13.09 -1.43
CA GLY A 241 -25.19 13.49 -0.14
C GLY A 241 -23.67 13.35 -0.07
N GLY A 242 -23.05 14.04 0.90
CA GLY A 242 -21.61 14.10 0.98
C GLY A 242 -20.96 14.83 -0.22
N HIS A 243 -19.67 14.66 -0.37
CA HIS A 243 -18.91 15.30 -1.46
C HIS A 243 -18.97 14.49 -2.78
N TRP A 244 -19.09 13.17 -2.67
CA TRP A 244 -19.02 12.23 -3.81
C TRP A 244 -20.32 11.45 -4.04
N GLY A 245 -21.40 11.76 -3.31
CA GLY A 245 -22.56 10.89 -3.18
C GLY A 245 -22.29 9.74 -2.22
N LYS A 246 -23.34 9.01 -1.83
CA LYS A 246 -23.24 7.77 -1.06
C LYS A 246 -23.31 6.61 -2.05
N THR A 247 -22.25 5.80 -2.13
CA THR A 247 -22.16 4.74 -3.14
C THR A 247 -21.21 3.61 -2.69
N ARG A 248 -21.24 2.49 -3.39
CA ARG A 248 -20.22 1.44 -3.26
C ARG A 248 -18.92 1.80 -3.99
N CYS A 249 -18.96 2.77 -4.90
CA CYS A 249 -17.94 3.05 -5.90
C CYS A 249 -17.06 4.26 -5.52
N HIS A 250 -16.05 4.54 -6.37
CA HIS A 250 -15.17 5.72 -6.31
C HIS A 250 -14.57 5.94 -4.91
N TYR A 251 -14.69 7.15 -4.36
CA TYR A 251 -14.11 7.51 -3.06
C TYR A 251 -14.73 6.72 -1.90
N GLU A 252 -16.00 6.36 -1.97
CA GLU A 252 -16.76 5.78 -0.86
C GLU A 252 -16.56 4.26 -0.71
N PHE A 253 -15.86 3.61 -1.65
CA PHE A 253 -15.53 2.18 -1.59
C PHE A 253 -14.87 1.77 -0.26
N ARG A 254 -14.15 2.68 0.35
CA ARG A 254 -13.37 2.45 1.58
C ARG A 254 -14.20 2.13 2.81
N TRP A 255 -15.51 2.37 2.75
CA TRP A 255 -16.43 2.11 3.86
C TRP A 255 -17.14 0.74 3.77
N TRP A 256 -16.72 -0.07 2.79
CA TRP A 256 -17.26 -1.40 2.55
C TRP A 256 -16.15 -2.43 2.69
N TYR A 257 -16.32 -3.40 3.62
CA TYR A 257 -15.33 -4.45 3.85
C TYR A 257 -15.08 -5.36 2.63
N GLU A 258 -15.99 -5.36 1.67
CA GLU A 258 -15.83 -6.06 0.41
C GLU A 258 -14.71 -5.48 -0.47
N TYR A 259 -14.38 -4.19 -0.29
CA TYR A 259 -13.42 -3.47 -1.13
C TYR A 259 -12.25 -2.85 -0.36
N SER A 260 -12.40 -2.65 0.95
CA SER A 260 -11.41 -1.99 1.79
C SER A 260 -11.57 -2.42 3.26
N GLY A 261 -10.74 -1.93 4.15
CA GLY A 261 -10.82 -2.18 5.59
C GLY A 261 -11.24 -0.96 6.42
N GLY A 262 -11.96 0.00 5.81
CA GLY A 262 -12.35 1.23 6.50
C GLY A 262 -11.14 2.08 6.94
N LYS A 263 -11.33 2.93 7.93
CA LYS A 263 -10.24 3.73 8.50
C LYS A 263 -9.11 2.89 9.04
N MET A 264 -9.39 1.69 9.53
CA MET A 264 -8.39 0.77 10.08
C MET A 264 -7.27 0.48 9.08
N THR A 265 -7.58 0.34 7.79
CA THR A 265 -6.57 0.13 6.75
C THR A 265 -6.22 1.42 6.01
N ASP A 266 -7.17 2.35 5.79
CA ASP A 266 -6.93 3.61 5.08
C ASP A 266 -5.90 4.49 5.81
N TRP A 267 -6.12 4.82 7.09
CA TRP A 267 -5.19 5.61 7.90
C TRP A 267 -4.24 4.76 8.74
N GLY A 268 -4.64 3.54 9.10
CA GLY A 268 -3.75 2.58 9.76
C GLY A 268 -2.51 2.30 8.92
N ALA A 269 -2.65 2.15 7.59
CA ALA A 269 -1.53 2.04 6.65
C ALA A 269 -0.50 3.18 6.74
N HIS A 270 -0.85 4.30 7.35
CA HIS A 270 0.05 5.41 7.60
C HIS A 270 0.55 5.45 9.05
N HIS A 271 -0.36 5.44 10.03
CA HIS A 271 0.04 5.67 11.42
C HIS A 271 0.56 4.41 12.10
N VAL A 272 -0.07 3.26 11.88
CA VAL A 272 0.44 1.98 12.40
C VAL A 272 1.76 1.61 11.73
N ASP A 273 1.92 1.91 10.44
CA ASP A 273 3.17 1.72 9.70
C ASP A 273 4.34 2.51 10.32
N ILE A 274 4.16 3.79 10.61
CA ILE A 274 5.15 4.62 11.29
C ILE A 274 5.39 4.16 12.73
N ALA A 275 4.32 3.82 13.46
CA ALA A 275 4.41 3.39 14.86
C ALA A 275 5.22 2.09 14.98
N GLN A 276 4.94 1.08 14.15
CA GLN A 276 5.70 -0.18 14.15
C GLN A 276 7.16 0.01 13.72
N TRP A 277 7.41 0.92 12.78
CA TRP A 277 8.78 1.28 12.40
C TRP A 277 9.53 1.94 13.57
N ALA A 278 8.86 2.84 14.30
CA ALA A 278 9.44 3.54 15.45
C ALA A 278 9.80 2.59 16.60
N ILE A 279 8.99 1.57 16.87
CA ILE A 279 9.21 0.58 17.93
C ILE A 279 9.97 -0.67 17.46
N GLU A 280 10.48 -0.66 16.22
CA GLU A 280 11.25 -1.74 15.60
C GLU A 280 10.52 -3.10 15.59
N GLN A 281 9.24 -3.06 15.20
CA GLN A 281 8.37 -4.24 15.12
C GLN A 281 7.84 -4.50 13.70
N ASN A 282 8.58 -4.10 12.67
CA ASN A 282 8.21 -4.25 11.26
C ASN A 282 9.21 -5.07 10.40
N GLY A 283 10.16 -5.74 11.04
CA GLY A 283 11.11 -6.62 10.37
C GLY A 283 10.67 -8.09 10.31
N PRO A 284 11.51 -8.97 9.74
CA PRO A 284 11.27 -10.41 9.71
C PRO A 284 11.08 -10.99 11.13
N GLY A 285 10.06 -11.85 11.32
CA GLY A 285 9.72 -12.44 12.61
C GLY A 285 9.22 -11.43 13.67
N GLN A 286 9.06 -10.17 13.30
CA GLN A 286 8.51 -9.11 14.17
C GLN A 286 7.02 -8.89 13.91
N GLY A 287 6.38 -8.10 14.77
CA GLY A 287 4.96 -7.81 14.73
C GLY A 287 4.25 -8.07 16.05
N PRO A 288 2.91 -7.96 16.08
CA PRO A 288 2.13 -8.18 17.30
C PRO A 288 2.19 -9.62 17.79
N THR A 289 1.92 -9.84 19.08
CA THR A 289 1.68 -11.17 19.66
C THR A 289 0.21 -11.41 19.92
N LYS A 290 -0.52 -10.33 20.23
CA LYS A 290 -1.93 -10.39 20.59
C LYS A 290 -2.66 -9.12 20.16
N VAL A 291 -3.90 -9.25 19.73
CA VAL A 291 -4.78 -8.15 19.33
C VAL A 291 -6.11 -8.32 20.05
N THR A 292 -6.51 -7.31 20.83
CA THR A 292 -7.72 -7.34 21.67
C THR A 292 -8.63 -6.19 21.30
N PRO A 293 -9.87 -6.44 20.88
CA PRO A 293 -10.87 -5.38 20.71
C PRO A 293 -11.32 -4.90 22.10
N ILE A 294 -11.10 -3.62 22.39
CA ILE A 294 -11.57 -3.00 23.65
C ILE A 294 -12.99 -2.49 23.45
N MET A 295 -13.27 -1.91 22.28
CA MET A 295 -14.62 -1.50 21.87
C MET A 295 -14.69 -1.37 20.36
N SER A 296 -15.88 -1.59 19.79
CA SER A 296 -16.17 -1.27 18.39
C SER A 296 -17.65 -0.97 18.18
N GLU A 297 -17.94 -0.06 17.24
CA GLU A 297 -19.28 0.22 16.75
C GLU A 297 -19.27 0.11 15.22
N HIS A 298 -20.25 -0.62 14.69
CA HIS A 298 -20.46 -0.75 13.23
C HIS A 298 -21.83 -0.20 12.86
N PRO A 299 -22.01 0.32 11.63
CA PRO A 299 -23.31 0.81 11.15
C PRO A 299 -24.35 -0.30 10.95
N VAL A 300 -23.89 -1.55 10.92
CA VAL A 300 -24.72 -2.75 10.70
C VAL A 300 -24.36 -3.84 11.71
N PRO A 301 -25.31 -4.74 12.05
CA PRO A 301 -24.98 -5.93 12.82
C PRO A 301 -24.06 -6.88 12.06
N PHE A 302 -23.27 -7.64 12.78
CA PHE A 302 -22.38 -8.67 12.24
C PHE A 302 -22.76 -10.06 12.76
N GLU A 303 -22.72 -11.03 11.87
CA GLU A 303 -22.82 -12.45 12.20
C GLU A 303 -21.62 -13.19 11.61
N ASN A 304 -20.93 -13.95 12.44
CA ASN A 304 -19.72 -14.68 12.02
C ASN A 304 -18.68 -13.77 11.34
N GLY A 305 -18.52 -12.54 11.83
CA GLY A 305 -17.57 -11.57 11.27
C GLY A 305 -17.96 -10.96 9.91
N MET A 306 -19.17 -11.22 9.43
CA MET A 306 -19.71 -10.68 8.18
C MET A 306 -20.87 -9.73 8.45
N PRO A 307 -21.00 -8.62 7.70
CA PRO A 307 -22.14 -7.72 7.83
C PRO A 307 -23.43 -8.41 7.41
N THR A 308 -24.53 -8.19 8.15
CA THR A 308 -25.85 -8.78 7.85
C THR A 308 -26.68 -7.94 6.90
N MET A 309 -26.22 -6.76 6.55
CA MET A 309 -26.85 -5.82 5.61
C MET A 309 -25.85 -5.40 4.54
N ASP A 310 -26.32 -5.31 3.30
CA ASP A 310 -25.51 -4.95 2.13
C ASP A 310 -25.93 -3.62 1.48
N ASP A 311 -26.84 -2.88 2.12
CA ASP A 311 -27.44 -1.66 1.58
C ASP A 311 -26.81 -0.36 2.09
N ARG A 312 -25.77 -0.43 2.92
CA ARG A 312 -25.11 0.71 3.55
C ARG A 312 -23.66 0.42 3.88
N TYR A 313 -22.89 1.46 4.23
CA TYR A 313 -21.52 1.30 4.71
C TYR A 313 -21.48 0.35 5.90
N ASN A 314 -20.44 -0.49 5.97
CA ASN A 314 -20.33 -1.54 6.98
C ASN A 314 -19.03 -1.51 7.78
N ALA A 315 -18.04 -0.67 7.41
CA ALA A 315 -16.80 -0.54 8.16
C ALA A 315 -17.02 0.18 9.51
N ALA A 316 -16.24 -0.22 10.54
CA ALA A 316 -16.38 0.29 11.90
C ALA A 316 -16.27 1.82 11.98
N THR A 317 -17.26 2.45 12.64
CA THR A 317 -17.34 3.90 12.85
C THR A 317 -16.60 4.35 14.09
N LYS A 318 -16.56 3.50 15.12
CA LYS A 318 -15.77 3.72 16.33
C LYS A 318 -15.04 2.44 16.73
N PHE A 319 -13.86 2.59 17.27
CA PHE A 319 -13.08 1.47 17.80
C PHE A 319 -11.94 1.94 18.71
N ASP A 320 -11.56 1.06 19.62
CA ASP A 320 -10.29 1.01 20.32
C ASP A 320 -9.81 -0.45 20.30
N VAL A 321 -8.64 -0.67 19.72
CA VAL A 321 -8.02 -2.00 19.61
C VAL A 321 -6.65 -1.94 20.24
N GLN A 322 -6.44 -2.75 21.28
CA GLN A 322 -5.15 -2.94 21.93
C GLN A 322 -4.35 -3.99 21.15
N VAL A 323 -3.08 -3.69 20.90
CA VAL A 323 -2.11 -4.53 20.21
C VAL A 323 -0.88 -4.68 21.09
N ASP A 324 -0.57 -5.89 21.51
CA ASP A 324 0.59 -6.20 22.33
C ASP A 324 1.77 -6.67 21.47
N PHE A 325 2.95 -6.13 21.72
CA PHE A 325 4.19 -6.50 21.04
C PHE A 325 5.18 -7.21 21.99
N PRO A 326 6.07 -8.07 21.45
CA PRO A 326 6.99 -8.89 22.25
C PRO A 326 8.04 -8.06 23.03
N ASN A 327 8.31 -6.84 22.60
CA ASN A 327 9.22 -5.90 23.30
C ASN A 327 8.54 -5.18 24.48
N GLY A 328 7.30 -5.56 24.81
CA GLY A 328 6.53 -4.99 25.93
C GLY A 328 5.87 -3.65 25.63
N VAL A 329 5.84 -3.23 24.36
CA VAL A 329 5.08 -2.06 23.94
C VAL A 329 3.62 -2.42 23.74
N GLU A 330 2.72 -1.61 24.28
CA GLU A 330 1.28 -1.64 24.06
C GLU A 330 0.91 -0.56 23.05
N MET A 331 0.24 -0.93 21.95
CA MET A 331 -0.29 0.01 20.99
C MET A 331 -1.81 0.02 21.02
N HIS A 332 -2.42 1.21 21.05
CA HIS A 332 -3.83 1.43 20.83
C HIS A 332 -4.08 2.01 19.45
N ILE A 333 -4.95 1.38 18.67
CA ILE A 333 -5.44 1.91 17.40
C ILE A 333 -6.86 2.40 17.67
N VAL A 334 -7.06 3.72 17.60
CA VAL A 334 -8.30 4.34 18.05
C VAL A 334 -8.96 5.20 16.96
N SER A 335 -10.29 5.26 17.01
CA SER A 335 -11.08 6.13 16.14
C SER A 335 -11.16 7.58 16.60
N ASN A 336 -10.77 7.87 17.83
CA ASN A 336 -10.74 9.21 18.40
C ASN A 336 -9.88 9.25 19.67
N SER A 337 -9.14 10.33 19.85
CA SER A 337 -8.38 10.62 21.06
C SER A 337 -8.36 12.12 21.37
N GLU A 338 -7.97 12.48 22.59
CA GLU A 338 -7.80 13.90 22.97
C GLU A 338 -6.72 14.62 22.14
N ASN A 339 -5.78 13.87 21.57
CA ASN A 339 -4.68 14.42 20.78
C ASN A 339 -5.07 14.68 19.33
N GLY A 340 -6.19 14.10 18.86
CA GLY A 340 -6.61 14.10 17.48
C GLY A 340 -5.74 13.23 16.58
N ASN A 341 -6.03 13.21 15.28
CA ASN A 341 -5.37 12.37 14.29
C ASN A 341 -3.84 12.52 14.32
N GLY A 342 -3.14 11.40 14.54
CA GLY A 342 -1.69 11.33 14.68
C GLY A 342 -1.25 10.16 15.53
N ILE A 343 -0.02 10.21 16.01
CA ILE A 343 0.60 9.16 16.82
C ILE A 343 1.15 9.79 18.10
N LEU A 344 0.70 9.32 19.26
CA LEU A 344 1.27 9.65 20.56
C LEU A 344 2.23 8.53 20.98
N PHE A 345 3.48 8.87 21.22
CA PHE A 345 4.49 7.99 21.80
C PHE A 345 4.71 8.34 23.27
N GLU A 346 4.62 7.35 24.16
CA GLU A 346 4.82 7.49 25.60
C GLU A 346 5.93 6.52 26.05
N GLY A 347 6.97 7.08 26.61
CA GLY A 347 8.14 6.36 27.09
C GLY A 347 8.43 6.62 28.56
N THR A 348 9.47 5.98 29.09
CA THR A 348 9.86 6.06 30.51
C THR A 348 10.36 7.44 30.94
N LYS A 349 10.76 8.32 29.98
CA LYS A 349 11.32 9.64 30.26
C LYS A 349 10.50 10.79 29.70
N GLY A 350 9.44 10.51 28.96
CA GLY A 350 8.61 11.55 28.35
C GLY A 350 7.66 11.03 27.29
N ARG A 351 6.92 11.95 26.69
CA ARG A 351 5.98 11.66 25.62
C ARG A 351 5.91 12.79 24.60
N PHE A 352 5.55 12.47 23.38
CA PHE A 352 5.27 13.46 22.34
C PHE A 352 4.25 12.92 21.33
N HIS A 353 3.55 13.83 20.69
CA HIS A 353 2.60 13.53 19.62
C HIS A 353 3.13 14.03 18.29
N VAL A 354 2.98 13.25 17.23
CA VAL A 354 3.32 13.61 15.84
C VAL A 354 2.14 13.41 14.91
N SER A 355 1.91 14.39 14.04
CA SER A 355 0.92 14.36 12.97
C SER A 355 1.53 14.86 11.65
N ARG A 356 0.77 14.84 10.57
CA ARG A 356 1.22 15.44 9.29
C ARG A 356 1.51 16.92 9.40
N GLY A 357 0.82 17.64 10.30
CA GLY A 357 0.93 19.07 10.46
C GLY A 357 1.98 19.53 11.45
N ASN A 358 2.15 18.81 12.56
CA ASN A 358 2.99 19.24 13.68
C ASN A 358 3.53 18.08 14.52
N MET A 359 4.53 18.41 15.38
CA MET A 359 4.93 17.64 16.56
C MET A 359 4.73 18.47 17.80
N ARG A 360 4.28 17.84 18.90
CA ARG A 360 3.98 18.51 20.18
C ARG A 360 4.50 17.70 21.35
N GLY A 361 4.88 18.39 22.40
CA GLY A 361 5.39 17.81 23.64
C GLY A 361 6.84 18.17 23.90
N LYS A 362 7.24 18.13 25.18
CA LYS A 362 8.55 18.60 25.63
C LYS A 362 9.73 18.06 24.82
N PRO A 363 9.82 16.75 24.49
CA PRO A 363 10.92 16.22 23.67
C PRO A 363 10.98 16.81 22.26
N ALA A 364 9.85 17.17 21.67
CA ALA A 364 9.80 17.82 20.35
C ALA A 364 10.15 19.31 20.41
N GLU A 365 9.76 19.99 21.47
CA GLU A 365 10.09 21.40 21.72
C GLU A 365 11.59 21.57 21.99
N ASP A 366 12.21 20.62 22.70
CA ASP A 366 13.63 20.63 23.03
C ASP A 366 14.56 20.48 21.83
N LEU A 367 14.05 20.02 20.66
CA LEU A 367 14.84 19.94 19.43
C LEU A 367 15.42 21.31 19.00
N LYS A 368 14.81 22.41 19.44
CA LYS A 368 15.31 23.75 19.17
C LYS A 368 16.67 24.01 19.83
N ASP A 369 16.82 23.54 21.08
CA ASP A 369 18.02 23.80 21.89
C ASP A 369 18.96 22.59 21.94
N MET A 370 18.41 21.40 21.67
CA MET A 370 19.14 20.13 21.59
C MET A 370 18.77 19.40 20.31
N PRO A 371 19.32 19.80 19.15
CA PRO A 371 18.98 19.18 17.87
C PRO A 371 19.36 17.68 17.85
N LEU A 372 18.77 16.94 16.91
CA LEU A 372 19.16 15.56 16.64
C LEU A 372 20.63 15.51 16.14
N PRO A 373 21.34 14.40 16.39
CA PRO A 373 22.67 14.19 15.80
C PRO A 373 22.65 14.34 14.27
N GLU A 374 23.76 14.82 13.72
CA GLU A 374 23.94 14.88 12.27
C GLU A 374 23.77 13.49 11.64
N GLY A 375 23.04 13.40 10.53
CA GLY A 375 22.75 12.14 9.85
C GLY A 375 21.67 11.28 10.52
N ALA A 376 21.02 11.72 11.60
CA ALA A 376 20.01 10.93 12.31
C ALA A 376 18.78 10.58 11.44
N LEU A 377 18.36 11.49 10.56
CA LEU A 377 17.24 11.22 9.65
C LEU A 377 17.64 10.24 8.55
N GLU A 378 18.83 10.40 7.98
CA GLU A 378 19.40 9.51 6.98
C GLU A 378 19.59 8.10 7.54
N ALA A 379 19.96 7.97 8.80
CA ALA A 379 20.07 6.67 9.49
C ALA A 379 18.71 5.98 9.63
N VAL A 380 17.63 6.74 9.90
CA VAL A 380 16.27 6.22 9.90
C VAL A 380 15.82 5.85 8.50
N TYR A 381 16.07 6.71 7.53
CA TYR A 381 15.67 6.56 6.13
C TYR A 381 16.40 5.40 5.42
N GLY A 382 17.62 5.07 5.86
CA GLY A 382 18.47 4.05 5.27
C GLY A 382 19.34 4.55 4.13
N GLY A 383 19.62 5.86 4.10
CA GLY A 383 20.47 6.51 3.10
C GLY A 383 20.15 8.00 2.93
N PRO A 384 20.69 8.66 1.89
CA PRO A 384 20.38 10.06 1.61
C PRO A 384 18.87 10.28 1.44
N LEU A 385 18.37 11.37 2.01
CA LEU A 385 16.95 11.74 1.87
C LEU A 385 16.64 12.10 0.41
N ALA A 386 15.63 11.46 -0.16
CA ALA A 386 15.15 11.82 -1.48
C ALA A 386 14.34 13.13 -1.42
N GLU A 387 14.29 13.85 -2.54
CA GLU A 387 13.53 15.10 -2.68
C GLU A 387 12.04 14.91 -2.33
N ASN A 388 11.47 13.79 -2.74
CA ASN A 388 10.09 13.40 -2.45
C ASN A 388 9.94 11.88 -2.61
N HIS A 389 8.73 11.39 -2.33
CA HIS A 389 8.42 9.96 -2.35
C HIS A 389 8.62 9.33 -3.73
N GLN A 390 8.24 10.04 -4.81
CA GLN A 390 8.40 9.55 -6.19
C GLN A 390 9.87 9.57 -6.64
N ALA A 391 10.66 10.54 -6.19
CA ALA A 391 12.11 10.56 -6.44
C ALA A 391 12.79 9.32 -5.86
N ASN A 392 12.44 8.92 -4.63
CA ASN A 392 12.95 7.68 -4.03
C ASN A 392 12.61 6.46 -4.88
N PHE A 393 11.38 6.35 -5.36
CA PHE A 393 10.96 5.24 -6.24
C PHE A 393 11.82 5.16 -7.51
N VAL A 394 11.96 6.28 -8.20
CA VAL A 394 12.73 6.36 -9.45
C VAL A 394 14.22 6.06 -9.23
N ASP A 395 14.79 6.57 -8.15
CA ASP A 395 16.19 6.27 -7.78
C ASP A 395 16.37 4.79 -7.47
N CYS A 396 15.40 4.17 -6.80
CA CYS A 396 15.43 2.73 -6.53
C CYS A 396 15.28 1.89 -7.80
N ILE A 397 14.49 2.32 -8.80
CA ILE A 397 14.46 1.67 -10.12
C ILE A 397 15.83 1.71 -10.77
N LYS A 398 16.48 2.88 -10.81
CA LYS A 398 17.81 3.06 -11.44
C LYS A 398 18.91 2.28 -10.73
N THR A 399 18.88 2.24 -9.41
CA THR A 399 19.94 1.63 -8.58
C THR A 399 19.65 0.19 -8.17
N ARG A 400 18.42 -0.31 -8.45
CA ARG A 400 17.89 -1.62 -8.00
C ARG A 400 17.94 -1.79 -6.48
N LYS A 401 17.87 -0.70 -5.73
CA LYS A 401 17.80 -0.71 -4.27
C LYS A 401 16.35 -0.84 -3.79
N LYS A 402 16.23 -1.23 -2.52
CA LYS A 402 14.94 -1.30 -1.84
C LYS A 402 14.44 0.12 -1.52
N PRO A 403 13.19 0.46 -1.87
CA PRO A 403 12.60 1.76 -1.51
C PRO A 403 12.39 1.93 0.00
N VAL A 404 12.29 3.17 0.46
CA VAL A 404 11.99 3.49 1.87
C VAL A 404 10.63 2.94 2.32
N SER A 405 9.68 2.87 1.41
CA SER A 405 8.35 2.27 1.62
C SER A 405 8.28 0.92 0.93
N ASP A 406 9.00 -0.04 1.47
CA ASP A 406 9.10 -1.39 0.92
C ASP A 406 7.91 -2.27 1.34
N VAL A 407 7.66 -3.31 0.54
CA VAL A 407 6.54 -4.23 0.71
C VAL A 407 6.62 -5.01 2.02
N TRP A 408 7.80 -5.50 2.41
CA TRP A 408 7.94 -6.38 3.59
C TRP A 408 7.59 -5.66 4.88
N THR A 409 8.15 -4.48 5.10
CA THR A 409 7.88 -3.70 6.31
C THR A 409 6.45 -3.17 6.34
N HIS A 410 5.90 -2.76 5.19
CA HIS A 410 4.50 -2.34 5.09
C HIS A 410 3.53 -3.50 5.33
N HIS A 411 3.82 -4.69 4.79
CA HIS A 411 3.02 -5.90 5.04
C HIS A 411 2.88 -6.19 6.54
N LYS A 412 3.96 -6.05 7.32
CA LYS A 412 3.89 -6.24 8.79
C LYS A 412 2.92 -5.27 9.47
N ALA A 413 2.92 -4.01 9.07
CA ALA A 413 1.96 -3.03 9.56
C ALA A 413 0.52 -3.34 9.11
N MET A 414 0.37 -3.79 7.85
CA MET A 414 -0.94 -4.21 7.35
C MET A 414 -1.47 -5.47 8.03
N CYS A 415 -0.61 -6.44 8.40
CA CYS A 415 -1.03 -7.57 9.23
C CYS A 415 -1.66 -7.08 10.54
N THR A 416 -1.07 -6.09 11.21
CA THR A 416 -1.64 -5.51 12.44
C THR A 416 -3.01 -4.86 12.18
N CYS A 417 -3.15 -4.08 11.10
CA CYS A 417 -4.42 -3.45 10.75
C CYS A 417 -5.50 -4.49 10.39
N HIS A 418 -5.15 -5.54 9.65
CA HIS A 418 -6.08 -6.60 9.29
C HIS A 418 -6.49 -7.44 10.50
N LEU A 419 -5.55 -7.78 11.39
CA LEU A 419 -5.85 -8.45 12.65
C LEU A 419 -6.80 -7.61 13.52
N ALA A 420 -6.58 -6.29 13.59
CA ALA A 420 -7.47 -5.38 14.31
C ALA A 420 -8.90 -5.40 13.70
N ASN A 421 -9.02 -5.35 12.37
CA ASN A 421 -10.32 -5.48 11.70
C ASN A 421 -10.99 -6.84 11.96
N ILE A 422 -10.23 -7.94 11.90
CA ILE A 422 -10.78 -9.28 12.19
C ILE A 422 -11.23 -9.36 13.65
N ALA A 423 -10.44 -8.84 14.59
CA ALA A 423 -10.75 -8.84 16.02
C ALA A 423 -12.05 -8.09 16.33
N ILE A 424 -12.25 -6.87 15.79
CA ILE A 424 -13.48 -6.08 16.02
C ILE A 424 -14.70 -6.66 15.30
N ARG A 425 -14.53 -7.32 14.15
CA ARG A 425 -15.63 -7.97 13.41
C ARG A 425 -16.11 -9.25 14.08
N LEU A 426 -15.23 -9.95 14.80
CA LEU A 426 -15.54 -11.18 15.54
C LEU A 426 -15.83 -10.92 17.02
N ASP A 427 -15.49 -9.74 17.55
CA ASP A 427 -15.45 -9.41 18.97
C ASP A 427 -14.62 -10.43 19.78
N LYS A 428 -13.42 -10.73 19.28
CA LYS A 428 -12.51 -11.75 19.86
C LYS A 428 -11.09 -11.26 19.96
N THR A 429 -10.44 -11.62 21.07
CA THR A 429 -8.97 -11.51 21.20
C THR A 429 -8.29 -12.53 20.32
N LEU A 430 -7.34 -12.08 19.51
CA LEU A 430 -6.56 -12.90 18.60
C LEU A 430 -5.12 -13.05 19.08
N GLU A 431 -4.60 -14.29 19.09
CA GLU A 431 -3.20 -14.60 19.26
C GLU A 431 -2.53 -14.83 17.92
N TRP A 432 -1.34 -14.26 17.72
CA TRP A 432 -0.67 -14.22 16.44
C TRP A 432 0.72 -14.86 16.48
N ASP A 433 0.94 -15.84 15.62
CA ASP A 433 2.28 -16.36 15.33
C ASP A 433 2.96 -15.47 14.28
N ARG A 434 3.94 -14.68 14.69
CA ARG A 434 4.62 -13.67 13.87
C ARG A 434 5.51 -14.26 12.78
N GLU A 435 5.99 -15.49 12.96
CA GLU A 435 6.85 -16.17 11.99
C GLU A 435 6.02 -16.84 10.90
N LYS A 436 4.94 -17.55 11.31
CA LYS A 436 4.02 -18.19 10.37
C LYS A 436 3.01 -17.22 9.77
N GLU A 437 2.89 -16.03 10.37
CA GLU A 437 1.86 -15.02 10.06
C GLU A 437 0.46 -15.64 10.03
N MET A 438 0.06 -16.18 11.18
CA MET A 438 -1.17 -16.93 11.32
C MET A 438 -1.80 -16.73 12.69
N VAL A 439 -3.12 -16.55 12.74
CA VAL A 439 -3.90 -16.59 13.98
C VAL A 439 -3.88 -18.01 14.54
N THR A 440 -3.57 -18.17 15.83
CA THR A 440 -3.36 -19.49 16.44
C THR A 440 -4.55 -19.99 17.27
N ASN A 441 -5.32 -19.10 17.87
CA ASN A 441 -6.35 -19.43 18.85
C ASN A 441 -7.79 -19.44 18.30
N ASP A 442 -8.03 -19.05 17.03
CA ASP A 442 -9.38 -19.03 16.44
C ASP A 442 -9.33 -19.39 14.95
N GLU A 443 -10.05 -20.44 14.56
CA GLU A 443 -10.08 -20.95 13.18
C GLU A 443 -10.83 -19.99 12.25
N GLN A 444 -11.93 -19.40 12.70
CA GLN A 444 -12.70 -18.45 11.91
C GLN A 444 -11.85 -17.20 11.58
N ALA A 445 -11.16 -16.65 12.57
CA ALA A 445 -10.25 -15.53 12.36
C ALA A 445 -9.09 -15.90 11.41
N ARG A 446 -8.60 -17.14 11.49
CA ARG A 446 -7.58 -17.65 10.55
C ARG A 446 -8.10 -17.67 9.12
N ASN A 447 -9.33 -18.15 8.90
CA ASN A 447 -9.94 -18.16 7.58
C ASN A 447 -10.18 -16.76 7.03
N MET A 448 -10.45 -15.77 7.88
CA MET A 448 -10.59 -14.37 7.48
C MET A 448 -9.27 -13.66 7.09
N GLN A 449 -8.11 -14.33 7.23
CA GLN A 449 -6.84 -13.84 6.70
C GLN A 449 -6.78 -13.88 5.16
N ALA A 450 -7.69 -14.59 4.53
CA ALA A 450 -7.91 -14.66 3.08
C ALA A 450 -9.38 -14.32 2.77
N ARG A 451 -9.71 -14.26 1.51
CA ARG A 451 -11.10 -14.10 1.03
C ARG A 451 -11.35 -14.98 -0.19
N GLU A 452 -12.60 -15.34 -0.40
CA GLU A 452 -13.05 -15.87 -1.67
C GLU A 452 -12.94 -14.79 -2.75
N GLN A 453 -12.54 -15.17 -3.94
CA GLN A 453 -12.42 -14.28 -5.08
C GLN A 453 -13.32 -14.75 -6.21
N ARG A 454 -13.95 -13.79 -6.89
CA ARG A 454 -14.87 -14.07 -7.99
C ARG A 454 -14.13 -14.75 -9.15
N LYS A 455 -14.76 -15.79 -9.71
CA LYS A 455 -14.23 -16.58 -10.82
C LYS A 455 -13.83 -15.70 -12.02
N GLY A 456 -12.61 -15.91 -12.50
CA GLY A 456 -11.99 -15.16 -13.61
C GLY A 456 -11.21 -13.92 -13.15
N TYR A 457 -11.25 -13.61 -11.84
CA TYR A 457 -10.50 -12.51 -11.24
C TYR A 457 -9.57 -12.97 -10.11
N GLU A 458 -9.41 -14.28 -9.92
CA GLU A 458 -8.58 -14.84 -8.85
C GLU A 458 -7.09 -14.46 -9.05
N ILE A 459 -6.38 -14.36 -7.93
CA ILE A 459 -4.93 -14.27 -7.91
C ILE A 459 -4.37 -15.69 -7.94
N ASP A 460 -3.73 -16.07 -9.03
CA ASP A 460 -3.15 -17.40 -9.24
C ASP A 460 -1.70 -17.46 -8.71
N VAL A 461 -1.55 -17.35 -7.39
CA VAL A 461 -0.27 -17.48 -6.69
C VAL A 461 -0.51 -18.23 -5.37
N SER A 462 0.02 -19.43 -5.25
CA SER A 462 -0.04 -20.22 -4.00
C SER A 462 1.06 -19.78 -3.03
N VAL A 463 0.74 -19.63 -1.75
CA VAL A 463 1.67 -19.26 -0.65
C VAL A 463 1.43 -20.08 0.59
#